data_e12b408cfb76de5fccdf08fa69182961
#
_entry.id   e12b408cfb76de5fccdf08fa69182961
#
_cell.length_a   1.000
_cell.length_b   1.000
_cell.length_c   1.000
_cell.angle_alpha   90.00
_cell.angle_beta   90.00
_cell.angle_gamma   90.00
#
_symmetry.space_group_name_H-M   'P 1'
#
loop_
_entity.id
_entity.type
_entity.pdbx_description
1 polymer ?
#
loop_
_entity_poly.entity_id
_entity_poly.type
_entity_poly.pdbx_seq_one_letter_code
_entity_poly.pdbx_strand_id
1 'polypeptide(L)'
;MAKKRNIIVGQSGGPTSVINSSLAGVYKNAIERGFDKVYGMLHGIQGLLDEQYIDLSTQIHSELDIELLKRTPSAFLGSCRFKLPEIHEDKAIYEKIFEILNRLDIDAFIYIGGNDSMDTIKKLSDYAILTGQKQKFLGVPKTIDNDLALTDHTPGFGSAAKYIGASTKEVIRDAQGLTYKKSMITIMEIMGRNACLLYTSDAADDTPCV
;
A
#
# COMPACT_ATOMS: atom_id res chain seq x y z
N MET A 1 -6.31 -7.08 -35.33
CA MET A 1 -6.86 -7.00 -33.95
C MET A 1 -5.87 -6.20 -33.13
N ALA A 2 -6.31 -5.18 -32.37
CA ALA A 2 -5.46 -4.49 -31.44
C ALA A 2 -4.94 -5.51 -30.41
N LYS A 3 -3.67 -5.40 -30.02
CA LYS A 3 -3.09 -6.29 -28.99
C LYS A 3 -3.82 -6.02 -27.66
N LYS A 4 -4.32 -7.07 -27.01
CA LYS A 4 -4.88 -6.95 -25.66
C LYS A 4 -3.80 -6.42 -24.72
N ARG A 5 -4.20 -5.51 -23.84
CA ARG A 5 -3.31 -4.87 -22.87
C ARG A 5 -3.92 -5.03 -21.49
N ASN A 6 -3.33 -5.86 -20.69
CA ASN A 6 -3.78 -6.09 -19.33
C ASN A 6 -2.79 -5.49 -18.32
N ILE A 7 -3.30 -5.16 -17.17
CA ILE A 7 -2.52 -4.67 -16.03
C ILE A 7 -2.80 -5.55 -14.83
N ILE A 8 -1.82 -5.71 -13.96
CA ILE A 8 -1.99 -6.38 -12.69
C ILE A 8 -1.56 -5.45 -11.55
N VAL A 9 -2.34 -5.41 -10.48
CA VAL A 9 -2.06 -4.60 -9.30
C VAL A 9 -2.14 -5.43 -8.03
N GLY A 10 -1.27 -5.16 -7.08
CA GLY A 10 -1.28 -5.78 -5.77
C GLY A 10 -1.06 -4.79 -4.64
N GLN A 11 -1.45 -5.20 -3.44
CA GLN A 11 -1.28 -4.47 -2.21
C GLN A 11 -0.35 -5.25 -1.27
N SER A 12 0.51 -4.55 -0.51
CA SER A 12 1.53 -5.20 0.30
C SER A 12 1.89 -4.37 1.53
N GLY A 13 2.40 -5.04 2.56
CA GLY A 13 2.80 -4.44 3.82
C GLY A 13 1.62 -4.09 4.73
N GLY A 14 1.86 -3.31 5.78
CA GLY A 14 0.79 -2.85 6.68
C GLY A 14 -0.22 -1.97 5.94
N PRO A 15 -1.52 -2.24 6.03
CA PRO A 15 -2.53 -1.40 5.39
C PRO A 15 -2.57 -0.01 6.04
N THR A 16 -2.82 1.01 5.20
CA THR A 16 -3.12 2.38 5.64
C THR A 16 -4.53 2.73 5.20
N SER A 17 -5.10 3.80 5.74
CA SER A 17 -6.44 4.27 5.35
C SER A 17 -6.56 4.66 3.87
N VAL A 18 -5.44 4.86 3.17
CA VAL A 18 -5.42 5.28 1.76
C VAL A 18 -5.04 4.18 0.78
N ILE A 19 -4.71 2.96 1.26
CA ILE A 19 -4.22 1.90 0.36
C ILE A 19 -5.25 1.51 -0.70
N ASN A 20 -6.53 1.51 -0.34
CA ASN A 20 -7.62 1.24 -1.27
C ASN A 20 -7.94 2.44 -2.17
N SER A 21 -7.68 3.68 -1.73
CA SER A 21 -7.77 4.86 -2.59
C SER A 21 -6.74 4.80 -3.71
N SER A 22 -5.53 4.33 -3.42
CA SER A 22 -4.50 4.07 -4.42
C SER A 22 -4.94 2.99 -5.42
N LEU A 23 -5.52 1.89 -4.92
CA LEU A 23 -6.08 0.82 -5.77
C LEU A 23 -7.19 1.34 -6.68
N ALA A 24 -8.12 2.13 -6.14
CA ALA A 24 -9.21 2.75 -6.91
C ALA A 24 -8.66 3.69 -8.01
N GLY A 25 -7.63 4.47 -7.68
CA GLY A 25 -6.93 5.33 -8.64
C GLY A 25 -6.26 4.53 -9.77
N VAL A 26 -5.60 3.43 -9.44
CA VAL A 26 -5.00 2.52 -10.44
C VAL A 26 -6.08 1.95 -11.35
N TYR A 27 -7.16 1.42 -10.79
CA TYR A 27 -8.26 0.83 -11.56
C TYR A 27 -8.88 1.85 -12.52
N LYS A 28 -9.29 3.02 -12.01
CA LYS A 28 -9.91 4.08 -12.81
C LYS A 28 -9.01 4.53 -13.96
N ASN A 29 -7.76 4.85 -13.68
CA ASN A 29 -6.80 5.26 -14.70
C ASN A 29 -6.51 4.16 -15.73
N ALA A 30 -6.49 2.90 -15.32
CA ALA A 30 -6.29 1.78 -16.24
C ALA A 30 -7.43 1.67 -17.25
N ILE A 31 -8.68 1.75 -16.78
CA ILE A 31 -9.86 1.73 -17.66
C ILE A 31 -9.88 2.95 -18.60
N GLU A 32 -9.64 4.16 -18.08
CA GLU A 32 -9.58 5.39 -18.89
C GLU A 32 -8.49 5.36 -19.96
N ARG A 33 -7.39 4.65 -19.72
CA ARG A 33 -6.29 4.46 -20.67
C ARG A 33 -6.48 3.28 -21.64
N GLY A 34 -7.64 2.61 -21.58
CA GLY A 34 -8.01 1.55 -22.49
C GLY A 34 -7.28 0.24 -22.27
N PHE A 35 -6.94 -0.10 -21.02
CA PHE A 35 -6.56 -1.46 -20.67
C PHE A 35 -7.79 -2.37 -20.72
N ASP A 36 -7.62 -3.57 -21.27
CA ASP A 36 -8.71 -4.54 -21.45
C ASP A 36 -9.13 -5.17 -20.12
N LYS A 37 -8.15 -5.50 -19.27
CA LYS A 37 -8.39 -6.08 -17.95
C LYS A 37 -7.46 -5.49 -16.89
N VAL A 38 -8.00 -5.40 -15.68
CA VAL A 38 -7.26 -5.02 -14.49
C VAL A 38 -7.35 -6.17 -13.49
N TYR A 39 -6.26 -6.93 -13.40
CA TYR A 39 -6.16 -8.02 -12.42
C TYR A 39 -5.72 -7.49 -11.07
N GLY A 40 -6.33 -7.99 -10.00
CA GLY A 40 -5.91 -7.76 -8.62
C GLY A 40 -5.23 -9.01 -8.05
N MET A 41 -3.97 -8.91 -7.62
CA MET A 41 -3.29 -9.99 -6.90
C MET A 41 -3.83 -10.10 -5.48
N LEU A 42 -4.39 -11.24 -5.11
CA LEU A 42 -4.78 -11.49 -3.73
C LEU A 42 -3.53 -11.79 -2.90
N HIS A 43 -3.39 -11.10 -1.76
CA HIS A 43 -2.22 -11.24 -0.89
C HIS A 43 -0.86 -10.96 -1.58
N GLY A 44 -0.85 -10.01 -2.52
CA GLY A 44 0.37 -9.52 -3.17
C GLY A 44 1.14 -10.59 -3.95
N ILE A 45 2.49 -10.54 -3.88
CA ILE A 45 3.37 -11.48 -4.61
C ILE A 45 3.15 -12.93 -4.17
N GLN A 46 2.90 -13.18 -2.89
CA GLN A 46 2.70 -14.54 -2.41
C GLN A 46 1.49 -15.19 -3.08
N GLY A 47 0.36 -14.47 -3.09
CA GLY A 47 -0.82 -14.97 -3.79
C GLY A 47 -0.65 -15.06 -5.30
N LEU A 48 0.13 -14.16 -5.92
CA LEU A 48 0.48 -14.29 -7.34
C LEU A 48 1.23 -15.60 -7.63
N LEU A 49 2.19 -15.96 -6.78
CA LEU A 49 2.91 -17.23 -6.88
C LEU A 49 1.98 -18.45 -6.72
N ASP A 50 0.92 -18.30 -5.93
CA ASP A 50 -0.13 -19.32 -5.74
C ASP A 50 -1.26 -19.19 -6.78
N GLU A 51 -1.06 -18.36 -7.81
CA GLU A 51 -2.04 -18.07 -8.87
C GLU A 51 -3.38 -17.51 -8.38
N GLN A 52 -3.37 -16.83 -7.23
CA GLN A 52 -4.55 -16.21 -6.64
C GLN A 52 -4.67 -14.75 -7.10
N TYR A 53 -5.49 -14.53 -8.09
CA TYR A 53 -5.80 -13.19 -8.62
C TYR A 53 -7.25 -13.14 -9.11
N ILE A 54 -7.81 -11.95 -9.14
CA ILE A 54 -9.18 -11.68 -9.59
C ILE A 54 -9.16 -10.62 -10.71
N ASP A 55 -10.17 -10.65 -11.57
CA ASP A 55 -10.44 -9.55 -12.49
C ASP A 55 -11.27 -8.48 -11.77
N LEU A 56 -10.69 -7.33 -11.51
CA LEU A 56 -11.34 -6.25 -10.78
C LEU A 56 -12.58 -5.70 -11.50
N SER A 57 -12.67 -5.83 -12.82
CA SER A 57 -13.85 -5.41 -13.57
C SER A 57 -15.09 -6.26 -13.25
N THR A 58 -14.90 -7.45 -12.67
CA THR A 58 -16.00 -8.29 -12.18
C THR A 58 -16.44 -7.94 -10.74
N GLN A 59 -15.74 -7.01 -10.10
CA GLN A 59 -16.02 -6.57 -8.72
C GLN A 59 -16.47 -5.11 -8.67
N ILE A 60 -15.99 -4.30 -9.61
CA ILE A 60 -16.22 -2.85 -9.66
C ILE A 60 -17.06 -2.55 -10.91
N HIS A 61 -18.34 -2.24 -10.71
CA HIS A 61 -19.30 -2.05 -11.79
C HIS A 61 -19.75 -0.60 -11.96
N SER A 62 -19.48 0.26 -10.99
CA SER A 62 -19.97 1.63 -10.94
C SER A 62 -19.00 2.60 -10.28
N GLU A 63 -19.20 3.91 -10.50
CA GLU A 63 -18.47 4.95 -9.75
C GLU A 63 -18.75 4.86 -8.24
N LEU A 64 -19.93 4.38 -7.84
CA LEU A 64 -20.24 4.17 -6.42
C LEU A 64 -19.33 3.09 -5.80
N ASP A 65 -19.07 2.00 -6.53
CA ASP A 65 -18.16 0.94 -6.04
C ASP A 65 -16.75 1.49 -5.86
N ILE A 66 -16.30 2.37 -6.75
CA ILE A 66 -15.01 3.06 -6.64
C ILE A 66 -14.97 3.94 -5.39
N GLU A 67 -16.03 4.73 -5.14
CA GLU A 67 -16.13 5.58 -3.95
C GLU A 67 -16.21 4.76 -2.64
N LEU A 68 -16.90 3.63 -2.66
CA LEU A 68 -16.93 2.70 -1.53
C LEU A 68 -15.56 2.07 -1.29
N LEU A 69 -14.87 1.64 -2.35
CA LEU A 69 -13.51 1.10 -2.24
C LEU A 69 -12.55 2.08 -1.59
N LYS A 70 -12.59 3.37 -1.97
CA LYS A 70 -11.76 4.42 -1.36
C LYS A 70 -11.95 4.54 0.15
N ARG A 71 -13.15 4.27 0.64
CA ARG A 71 -13.54 4.39 2.06
C ARG A 71 -13.46 3.08 2.82
N THR A 72 -13.24 1.96 2.15
CA THR A 72 -13.11 0.65 2.77
C THR A 72 -11.80 0.58 3.55
N PRO A 73 -11.82 0.26 4.84
CA PRO A 73 -10.61 0.09 5.63
C PRO A 73 -9.86 -1.18 5.25
N SER A 74 -8.58 -1.24 5.63
CA SER A 74 -7.68 -2.35 5.33
C SER A 74 -7.35 -2.49 3.83
N ALA A 75 -6.68 -3.58 3.43
CA ALA A 75 -6.32 -3.85 2.05
C ALA A 75 -7.39 -4.71 1.39
N PHE A 76 -8.07 -4.19 0.38
CA PHE A 76 -9.15 -4.91 -0.33
C PHE A 76 -8.67 -6.21 -0.98
N LEU A 77 -7.48 -6.20 -1.56
CA LEU A 77 -6.86 -7.40 -2.15
C LEU A 77 -6.13 -8.27 -1.12
N GLY A 78 -6.23 -7.96 0.17
CA GLY A 78 -5.35 -8.55 1.17
C GLY A 78 -3.92 -8.01 1.06
N SER A 79 -3.06 -8.46 1.95
CA SER A 79 -1.67 -8.02 2.00
C SER A 79 -0.76 -9.19 2.34
N CYS A 80 0.53 -9.06 2.04
CA CYS A 80 1.56 -9.98 2.48
C CYS A 80 2.80 -9.24 2.97
N ARG A 81 3.66 -9.95 3.69
CA ARG A 81 5.00 -9.51 4.07
C ARG A 81 6.03 -10.42 3.42
N PHE A 82 5.94 -10.54 2.10
CA PHE A 82 6.85 -11.34 1.31
C PHE A 82 8.02 -10.46 0.86
N LYS A 83 9.24 -10.88 1.17
CA LYS A 83 10.47 -10.26 0.68
C LYS A 83 11.00 -11.09 -0.47
N LEU A 84 11.03 -10.51 -1.66
CA LEU A 84 11.57 -11.17 -2.84
C LEU A 84 13.08 -11.38 -2.64
N PRO A 85 13.61 -12.63 -2.78
CA PRO A 85 15.05 -12.90 -2.69
C PRO A 85 15.81 -12.17 -3.80
N GLU A 86 17.13 -12.09 -3.70
CA GLU A 86 17.97 -11.61 -4.80
C GLU A 86 17.93 -12.59 -5.97
N ILE A 87 18.12 -12.06 -7.21
CA ILE A 87 18.02 -12.87 -8.44
C ILE A 87 18.98 -14.07 -8.41
N HIS A 88 20.16 -13.89 -7.81
CA HIS A 88 21.17 -14.96 -7.72
C HIS A 88 20.87 -16.01 -6.65
N GLU A 89 20.00 -15.70 -5.68
CA GLU A 89 19.59 -16.61 -4.60
C GLU A 89 18.49 -17.57 -5.06
N ASP A 90 17.48 -17.04 -5.75
CA ASP A 90 16.37 -17.85 -6.25
C ASP A 90 15.80 -17.29 -7.57
N LYS A 91 16.41 -17.70 -8.67
CA LYS A 91 15.95 -17.32 -10.00
C LYS A 91 14.59 -17.93 -10.38
N ALA A 92 14.26 -19.09 -9.82
CA ALA A 92 13.03 -19.82 -10.17
C ALA A 92 11.76 -19.04 -9.78
N ILE A 93 11.80 -18.28 -8.70
CA ILE A 93 10.69 -17.40 -8.29
C ILE A 93 10.42 -16.34 -9.37
N TYR A 94 11.47 -15.71 -9.90
CA TYR A 94 11.34 -14.72 -10.97
C TYR A 94 10.77 -15.35 -12.25
N GLU A 95 11.30 -16.50 -12.66
CA GLU A 95 10.82 -17.22 -13.83
C GLU A 95 9.33 -17.53 -13.70
N LYS A 96 8.88 -18.00 -12.53
CA LYS A 96 7.47 -18.29 -12.26
C LYS A 96 6.59 -17.03 -12.32
N ILE A 97 7.03 -15.91 -11.72
CA ILE A 97 6.30 -14.65 -11.80
C ILE A 97 6.13 -14.23 -13.25
N PHE A 98 7.21 -14.20 -14.03
CA PHE A 98 7.16 -13.77 -15.42
C PHE A 98 6.38 -14.73 -16.33
N GLU A 99 6.39 -16.04 -16.05
CA GLU A 99 5.50 -17.01 -16.70
C GLU A 99 4.04 -16.64 -16.52
N ILE A 100 3.62 -16.34 -15.27
CA ILE A 100 2.25 -15.91 -14.97
C ILE A 100 1.92 -14.60 -15.68
N LEU A 101 2.81 -13.61 -15.63
CA LEU A 101 2.59 -12.32 -16.28
C LEU A 101 2.45 -12.45 -17.81
N ASN A 102 3.26 -13.30 -18.42
CA ASN A 102 3.19 -13.57 -19.86
C ASN A 102 1.91 -14.31 -20.23
N ARG A 103 1.50 -15.31 -19.44
CA ARG A 103 0.25 -16.07 -19.65
C ARG A 103 -1.00 -15.19 -19.57
N LEU A 104 -0.97 -14.17 -18.72
CA LEU A 104 -2.06 -13.19 -18.55
C LEU A 104 -1.97 -11.99 -19.49
N ASP A 105 -1.02 -11.96 -20.41
CA ASP A 105 -0.74 -10.82 -21.31
C ASP A 105 -0.58 -9.49 -20.54
N ILE A 106 0.15 -9.49 -19.43
CA ILE A 106 0.35 -8.30 -18.61
C ILE A 106 1.36 -7.36 -19.28
N ASP A 107 0.94 -6.12 -19.54
CA ASP A 107 1.81 -5.04 -20.03
C ASP A 107 2.40 -4.21 -18.87
N ALA A 108 1.67 -4.07 -17.76
CA ALA A 108 2.13 -3.31 -16.60
C ALA A 108 1.81 -4.03 -15.28
N PHE A 109 2.78 -4.04 -14.40
CA PHE A 109 2.70 -4.56 -13.05
C PHE A 109 2.78 -3.39 -12.06
N ILE A 110 1.75 -3.23 -11.22
CA ILE A 110 1.69 -2.16 -10.24
C ILE A 110 1.66 -2.75 -8.84
N TYR A 111 2.50 -2.22 -7.94
CA TYR A 111 2.56 -2.70 -6.57
C TYR A 111 2.43 -1.54 -5.59
N ILE A 112 1.38 -1.59 -4.78
CA ILE A 112 1.07 -0.57 -3.78
C ILE A 112 1.62 -1.05 -2.44
N GLY A 113 2.58 -0.31 -1.88
CA GLY A 113 3.18 -0.76 -0.63
C GLY A 113 4.28 0.14 -0.07
N GLY A 114 4.94 -0.34 0.96
CA GLY A 114 6.07 0.33 1.62
C GLY A 114 7.42 0.01 0.98
N ASN A 115 8.50 0.22 1.76
CA ASN A 115 9.88 0.09 1.28
C ASN A 115 10.18 -1.29 0.67
N ASP A 116 9.75 -2.38 1.31
CA ASP A 116 9.98 -3.74 0.77
C ASP A 116 9.23 -3.97 -0.56
N SER A 117 8.10 -3.30 -0.75
CA SER A 117 7.34 -3.37 -2.01
C SER A 117 8.06 -2.61 -3.12
N MET A 118 8.68 -1.48 -2.79
CA MET A 118 9.48 -0.71 -3.76
C MET A 118 10.77 -1.46 -4.13
N ASP A 119 11.40 -2.16 -3.18
CA ASP A 119 12.51 -3.09 -3.44
C ASP A 119 12.09 -4.23 -4.38
N THR A 120 10.91 -4.82 -4.15
CA THR A 120 10.33 -5.84 -5.03
C THR A 120 10.14 -5.32 -6.46
N ILE A 121 9.60 -4.12 -6.63
CA ILE A 121 9.43 -3.48 -7.94
C ILE A 121 10.78 -3.28 -8.63
N LYS A 122 11.79 -2.81 -7.90
CA LYS A 122 13.14 -2.63 -8.44
C LYS A 122 13.71 -3.96 -8.95
N LYS A 123 13.69 -5.01 -8.12
CA LYS A 123 14.19 -6.34 -8.47
C LYS A 123 13.49 -6.93 -9.69
N LEU A 124 12.17 -6.82 -9.78
CA LEU A 124 11.40 -7.30 -10.93
C LEU A 124 11.72 -6.49 -12.20
N SER A 125 11.89 -5.17 -12.07
CA SER A 125 12.29 -4.32 -13.18
C SER A 125 13.69 -4.66 -13.70
N ASP A 126 14.66 -4.85 -12.79
CA ASP A 126 16.03 -5.22 -13.13
C ASP A 126 16.07 -6.59 -13.83
N TYR A 127 15.31 -7.57 -13.34
CA TYR A 127 15.17 -8.87 -13.99
C TYR A 127 14.55 -8.76 -15.38
N ALA A 128 13.53 -7.92 -15.56
CA ALA A 128 12.90 -7.70 -16.87
C ALA A 128 13.88 -7.13 -17.87
N ILE A 129 14.71 -6.17 -17.47
CA ILE A 129 15.76 -5.59 -18.31
C ILE A 129 16.79 -6.67 -18.70
N LEU A 130 17.27 -7.44 -17.72
CA LEU A 130 18.27 -8.49 -17.93
C LEU A 130 17.79 -9.59 -18.90
N THR A 131 16.49 -9.90 -18.87
CA THR A 131 15.90 -11.01 -19.65
C THR A 131 15.14 -10.53 -20.89
N GLY A 132 15.14 -9.22 -21.18
CA GLY A 132 14.46 -8.65 -22.34
C GLY A 132 12.94 -8.75 -22.29
N GLN A 133 12.36 -8.82 -21.11
CA GLN A 133 10.90 -8.83 -20.91
C GLN A 133 10.31 -7.44 -21.19
N LYS A 134 9.03 -7.40 -21.58
CA LYS A 134 8.37 -6.16 -22.05
C LYS A 134 7.52 -5.46 -20.99
N GLN A 135 7.24 -6.14 -19.89
CA GLN A 135 6.42 -5.62 -18.82
C GLN A 135 7.04 -4.37 -18.18
N LYS A 136 6.19 -3.42 -17.81
CA LYS A 136 6.57 -2.24 -17.06
C LYS A 136 6.22 -2.43 -15.59
N PHE A 137 7.13 -2.04 -14.71
CA PHE A 137 6.97 -2.16 -13.27
C PHE A 137 6.85 -0.77 -12.64
N LEU A 138 5.78 -0.55 -11.86
CA LEU A 138 5.50 0.72 -11.19
C LEU A 138 5.19 0.48 -9.71
N GLY A 139 5.90 1.19 -8.84
CA GLY A 139 5.59 1.24 -7.41
C GLY A 139 4.67 2.40 -7.10
N VAL A 140 3.67 2.15 -6.26
CA VAL A 140 2.82 3.18 -5.67
C VAL A 140 3.10 3.21 -4.17
N PRO A 141 3.87 4.18 -3.69
CA PRO A 141 4.31 4.18 -2.31
C PRO A 141 3.17 4.51 -1.35
N LYS A 142 3.19 3.90 -0.19
CA LYS A 142 2.38 4.26 0.98
C LYS A 142 3.18 4.01 2.24
N THR A 143 3.08 4.92 3.19
CA THR A 143 3.66 4.78 4.53
C THR A 143 3.02 5.81 5.47
N ILE A 144 2.91 5.47 6.75
CA ILE A 144 2.54 6.41 7.81
C ILE A 144 3.77 7.08 8.41
N ASP A 145 4.98 6.60 8.11
CA ASP A 145 6.23 7.06 8.71
C ASP A 145 6.71 8.41 8.15
N ASN A 146 6.15 8.85 7.02
CA ASN A 146 6.54 10.06 6.28
C ASN A 146 8.03 10.10 5.92
N ASP A 147 8.58 8.96 5.52
CA ASP A 147 10.01 8.72 5.30
C ASP A 147 10.42 8.66 3.82
N LEU A 148 9.59 9.17 2.91
CA LEU A 148 9.92 9.26 1.48
C LEU A 148 10.67 10.58 1.19
N ALA A 149 11.83 10.45 0.55
CA ALA A 149 12.60 11.61 0.11
C ALA A 149 11.81 12.49 -0.88
N LEU A 150 12.01 13.80 -0.81
CA LEU A 150 11.36 14.80 -1.67
C LEU A 150 9.82 14.80 -1.62
N THR A 151 9.24 14.28 -0.54
CA THR A 151 7.79 14.19 -0.35
C THR A 151 7.43 14.86 0.98
N ASP A 152 6.57 15.86 0.96
CA ASP A 152 6.13 16.56 2.18
C ASP A 152 5.21 15.68 3.03
N HIS A 153 4.24 15.04 2.37
CA HIS A 153 3.26 14.17 3.03
C HIS A 153 3.08 12.88 2.25
N THR A 154 3.53 11.78 2.84
CA THR A 154 3.38 10.45 2.22
C THR A 154 1.93 9.95 2.29
N PRO A 155 1.46 9.17 1.29
CA PRO A 155 0.14 8.56 1.34
C PRO A 155 -0.02 7.65 2.57
N GLY A 156 -0.89 8.06 3.50
CA GLY A 156 -1.13 7.39 4.77
C GLY A 156 -0.75 8.20 6.00
N PHE A 157 0.26 9.09 5.92
CA PHE A 157 0.73 9.90 7.03
C PHE A 157 -0.35 10.85 7.57
N GLY A 158 -0.94 11.69 6.72
CA GLY A 158 -1.91 12.70 7.18
C GLY A 158 -3.15 12.09 7.85
N SER A 159 -3.64 10.95 7.35
CA SER A 159 -4.76 10.24 7.98
C SER A 159 -4.36 9.64 9.33
N ALA A 160 -3.16 9.08 9.44
CA ALA A 160 -2.63 8.54 10.69
C ALA A 160 -2.40 9.64 11.72
N ALA A 161 -1.79 10.75 11.33
CA ALA A 161 -1.57 11.91 12.21
C ALA A 161 -2.88 12.47 12.74
N LYS A 162 -3.89 12.65 11.89
CA LYS A 162 -5.22 13.10 12.31
C LYS A 162 -5.87 12.13 13.30
N TYR A 163 -5.79 10.84 13.06
CA TYR A 163 -6.34 9.82 13.96
C TYR A 163 -5.65 9.85 15.32
N ILE A 164 -4.32 9.87 15.33
CA ILE A 164 -3.52 9.90 16.57
C ILE A 164 -3.83 11.17 17.36
N GLY A 165 -3.83 12.35 16.72
CA GLY A 165 -4.14 13.61 17.39
C GLY A 165 -5.54 13.64 18.01
N ALA A 166 -6.56 13.13 17.30
CA ALA A 166 -7.91 13.04 17.83
C ALA A 166 -7.99 12.08 19.04
N SER A 167 -7.46 10.86 18.88
CA SER A 167 -7.47 9.84 19.94
C SER A 167 -6.67 10.27 21.17
N THR A 168 -5.53 10.95 20.98
CA THR A 168 -4.73 11.49 22.10
C THR A 168 -5.54 12.51 22.91
N LYS A 169 -6.22 13.44 22.23
CA LYS A 169 -7.07 14.43 22.92
C LYS A 169 -8.21 13.77 23.69
N GLU A 170 -8.82 12.73 23.14
CA GLU A 170 -9.87 11.98 23.84
C GLU A 170 -9.34 11.27 25.09
N VAL A 171 -8.21 10.57 24.97
CA VAL A 171 -7.58 9.86 26.09
C VAL A 171 -7.15 10.81 27.20
N ILE A 172 -6.58 11.98 26.84
CA ILE A 172 -6.19 13.01 27.84
C ILE A 172 -7.42 13.52 28.59
N ARG A 173 -8.50 13.83 27.89
CA ARG A 173 -9.74 14.31 28.53
C ARG A 173 -10.37 13.27 29.45
N ASP A 174 -10.36 11.99 29.03
CA ASP A 174 -10.84 10.90 29.86
C ASP A 174 -10.00 10.77 31.14
N ALA A 175 -8.67 10.78 31.01
CA ALA A 175 -7.75 10.73 32.12
C ALA A 175 -7.95 11.91 33.08
N GLN A 176 -8.14 13.13 32.56
CA GLN A 176 -8.44 14.32 33.37
C GLN A 176 -9.77 14.17 34.14
N GLY A 177 -10.80 13.61 33.51
CA GLY A 177 -12.11 13.37 34.16
C GLY A 177 -12.03 12.38 35.32
N LEU A 178 -11.08 11.46 35.30
CA LEU A 178 -10.84 10.49 36.39
C LEU A 178 -9.89 10.99 37.46
N THR A 179 -9.22 12.13 37.26
CA THR A 179 -8.27 12.69 38.20
C THR A 179 -9.00 13.46 39.32
N TYR A 180 -8.88 12.97 40.58
CA TYR A 180 -9.47 13.63 41.75
C TYR A 180 -8.42 14.06 42.78
N LYS A 181 -7.70 13.13 43.37
CA LYS A 181 -6.69 13.43 44.42
C LYS A 181 -5.26 13.05 43.98
N LYS A 182 -5.07 12.28 42.94
CA LYS A 182 -3.79 11.83 42.44
C LYS A 182 -3.70 12.12 40.95
N SER A 183 -2.55 12.59 40.50
CA SER A 183 -2.27 12.74 39.08
C SER A 183 -2.26 11.38 38.39
N MET A 184 -2.85 11.31 37.20
CA MET A 184 -2.81 10.16 36.36
C MET A 184 -1.70 10.35 35.30
N ILE A 185 -0.94 9.32 35.04
CA ILE A 185 0.04 9.26 33.96
C ILE A 185 -0.52 8.37 32.87
N THR A 186 -0.65 8.90 31.67
CA THR A 186 -1.06 8.15 30.48
C THR A 186 0.13 7.98 29.57
N ILE A 187 0.43 6.74 29.17
CA ILE A 187 1.48 6.43 28.20
C ILE A 187 0.80 5.90 26.95
N MET A 188 1.06 6.55 25.81
CA MET A 188 0.54 6.13 24.51
C MET A 188 1.68 5.69 23.62
N GLU A 189 1.67 4.43 23.19
CA GLU A 189 2.62 3.91 22.23
C GLU A 189 2.11 4.16 20.79
N ILE A 190 2.92 4.82 19.99
CA ILE A 190 2.62 5.12 18.58
C ILE A 190 3.64 4.40 17.71
N MET A 191 3.14 3.71 16.68
CA MET A 191 4.00 3.02 15.72
C MET A 191 4.85 4.01 14.94
N GLY A 192 6.14 3.74 14.82
CA GLY A 192 7.08 4.50 14.00
C GLY A 192 8.38 3.76 13.81
N ARG A 193 9.17 4.20 12.82
CA ARG A 193 10.56 3.79 12.60
C ARG A 193 11.49 4.98 12.90
N ASN A 194 12.79 4.82 12.64
CA ASN A 194 13.82 5.81 12.97
C ASN A 194 13.59 7.22 12.38
N ALA A 195 12.77 7.36 11.35
CA ALA A 195 12.44 8.63 10.70
C ALA A 195 10.93 8.97 10.77
N CYS A 196 10.18 8.32 11.66
CA CYS A 196 8.73 8.53 11.74
C CYS A 196 8.40 9.87 12.39
N LEU A 197 7.65 10.73 11.69
CA LEU A 197 7.22 12.03 12.18
C LEU A 197 5.90 11.99 12.97
N LEU A 198 5.24 10.84 13.11
CA LEU A 198 3.96 10.75 13.81
C LEU A 198 4.06 11.11 15.29
N TYR A 199 5.15 10.77 15.98
CA TYR A 199 5.36 11.09 17.38
C TYR A 199 5.97 12.49 17.60
N THR A 200 6.39 13.16 16.52
CA THR A 200 6.89 14.55 16.54
C THR A 200 5.90 15.53 15.90
N SER A 201 4.71 15.06 15.50
CA SER A 201 3.68 15.92 14.93
C SER A 201 2.92 16.67 16.03
N ASP A 202 2.24 17.76 15.66
CA ASP A 202 1.57 18.76 16.51
C ASP A 202 0.68 18.24 17.66
N ALA A 203 0.38 16.96 17.71
CA ALA A 203 -0.34 16.37 18.84
C ALA A 203 0.45 16.46 20.17
N ALA A 204 1.78 16.60 20.10
CA ALA A 204 2.64 16.77 21.27
C ALA A 204 2.78 18.25 21.69
N ASP A 205 2.62 19.19 20.76
CA ASP A 205 2.81 20.63 21.02
C ASP A 205 1.59 21.29 21.66
N ASP A 206 0.39 20.72 21.54
CA ASP A 206 -0.87 21.24 22.10
C ASP A 206 -1.12 20.84 23.57
N THR A 207 -0.22 20.08 24.18
CA THR A 207 -0.33 19.71 25.60
C THR A 207 0.67 20.54 26.42
N PRO A 208 0.22 21.47 27.25
CA PRO A 208 1.12 22.05 28.24
C PRO A 208 1.64 20.90 29.10
N CYS A 209 2.93 20.69 29.10
CA CYS A 209 3.61 19.89 30.11
C CYS A 209 3.33 20.53 31.46
N VAL A 210 2.42 19.97 32.26
CA VAL A 210 2.19 20.32 33.64
C VAL A 210 2.92 19.33 34.52
#